data_b76685298be4f7a0c3204834ac68655a
#
_entry.id   b76685298be4f7a0c3204834ac68655a
#
_cell.length_a   1.000
_cell.length_b   1.000
_cell.length_c   1.000
_cell.angle_alpha   90.00
_cell.angle_beta   90.00
_cell.angle_gamma   90.00
#
_symmetry.space_group_name_H-M   'P 1'
#
loop_
_entity.id
_entity.type
_entity.pdbx_description
1 polymer ?
#
loop_
_entity_poly.entity_id
_entity_poly.type
_entity_poly.pdbx_seq_one_letter_code
_entity_poly.pdbx_strand_id
1 'polypeptide(L)'
;HLQRRRQRQMCIRDRISIKSGNNILKNIDTKLFNPYSVIIEKNNWRVTDEGKEYAINENDFSFKIGKNKIQFHVVFNIIHGTPGEDGLIQKYFDRINIPYTGPNSNNARITFNKNECIVFAKNLGISCAKSIFISNNQDVDFNIFSAMQFPLFVKTNNSGSSFGVTKVKNKEQLKTNIENLIGLGNGVLVEETLNGVEVSVGLMEYKGEIKVFGITEIITENDFFDYEAKYLGKSNEITPAKIPNNISDNVKRCAKLIYENLRLSGFARIDFIIVNDIPFFLELNSIPGMSNESIFPKQVRLSNLKLKDLVSYMINNALNN
;
A
#
# COMPACT_ATOMS: atom_id res chain seq x y z
N HIS A 1 -14.72 -13.47 16.49
CA HIS A 1 -13.80 -14.02 15.48
C HIS A 1 -13.13 -12.92 14.65
N LEU A 2 -13.87 -11.90 14.18
CA LEU A 2 -13.36 -10.78 13.39
C LEU A 2 -12.40 -9.88 14.19
N GLN A 3 -12.67 -9.58 15.46
CA GLN A 3 -11.75 -8.83 16.31
C GLN A 3 -10.40 -9.54 16.50
N ARG A 4 -10.40 -10.87 16.72
CA ARG A 4 -9.15 -11.65 16.82
C ARG A 4 -8.39 -11.68 15.48
N ARG A 5 -9.09 -11.72 14.34
CA ARG A 5 -8.47 -11.61 13.01
C ARG A 5 -7.86 -10.23 12.79
N ARG A 6 -8.54 -9.14 13.18
CA ARG A 6 -8.04 -7.76 13.11
C ARG A 6 -6.77 -7.58 13.96
N GLN A 7 -6.77 -8.14 15.19
CA GLN A 7 -5.63 -8.06 16.09
C GLN A 7 -4.42 -8.87 15.58
N ARG A 8 -4.62 -10.06 15.00
CA ARG A 8 -3.56 -10.82 14.34
C ARG A 8 -2.95 -10.09 13.16
N GLN A 9 -3.73 -9.35 12.40
CA GLN A 9 -3.23 -8.60 11.25
C GLN A 9 -2.46 -7.35 11.62
N MET A 10 -2.88 -6.60 12.65
CA MET A 10 -2.05 -5.52 13.19
C MET A 10 -0.65 -6.05 13.52
N CYS A 11 -0.54 -7.14 14.27
CA CYS A 11 0.75 -7.76 14.60
C CYS A 11 1.57 -8.19 13.38
N ILE A 12 0.93 -8.53 12.26
CA ILE A 12 1.61 -8.97 11.05
C ILE A 12 2.12 -7.78 10.24
N ARG A 13 1.29 -6.72 10.08
CA ARG A 13 1.70 -5.47 9.44
C ARG A 13 2.86 -4.83 10.18
N ASP A 14 2.84 -4.85 11.51
CA ASP A 14 3.94 -4.39 12.35
C ASP A 14 5.23 -5.14 12.00
N ARG A 15 5.18 -6.47 11.87
CA ARG A 15 6.34 -7.28 11.47
C ARG A 15 6.82 -6.94 10.05
N ILE A 16 5.90 -6.66 9.11
CA ILE A 16 6.26 -6.28 7.74
C ILE A 16 6.87 -4.89 7.72
N SER A 17 6.32 -3.94 8.48
CA SER A 17 6.88 -2.60 8.66
C SER A 17 8.32 -2.68 9.20
N ILE A 18 8.55 -3.48 10.23
CA ILE A 18 9.88 -3.69 10.80
C ILE A 18 10.85 -4.32 9.77
N LYS A 19 10.41 -5.34 9.02
CA LYS A 19 11.25 -5.95 7.97
C LYS A 19 11.57 -4.97 6.86
N SER A 20 10.58 -4.17 6.43
CA SER A 20 10.75 -3.12 5.44
C SER A 20 11.69 -2.03 5.93
N GLY A 21 11.50 -1.53 7.16
CA GLY A 21 12.37 -0.56 7.82
C GLY A 21 13.82 -1.04 7.91
N ASN A 22 14.04 -2.28 8.34
CA ASN A 22 15.37 -2.87 8.42
C ASN A 22 16.05 -2.97 7.04
N ASN A 23 15.30 -3.25 5.97
CA ASN A 23 15.87 -3.27 4.63
C ASN A 23 16.19 -1.84 4.13
N ILE A 24 15.34 -0.87 4.43
CA ILE A 24 15.63 0.54 4.14
C ILE A 24 16.90 1.00 4.88
N LEU A 25 17.01 0.73 6.19
CA LEU A 25 18.20 1.07 6.97
C LEU A 25 19.50 0.52 6.37
N LYS A 26 19.49 -0.72 5.86
CA LYS A 26 20.64 -1.32 5.15
C LYS A 26 20.97 -0.64 3.84
N ASN A 27 20.03 0.06 3.25
CA ASN A 27 20.18 0.76 1.97
C ASN A 27 20.26 2.29 2.11
N ILE A 28 20.36 2.83 3.32
CA ILE A 28 20.66 4.25 3.55
C ILE A 28 22.16 4.49 3.33
N ASP A 29 22.50 5.61 2.69
CA ASP A 29 23.90 6.04 2.59
C ASP A 29 24.36 6.69 3.89
N THR A 30 25.02 5.91 4.75
CA THR A 30 25.54 6.38 6.04
C THR A 30 26.68 7.39 5.92
N LYS A 31 27.20 7.65 4.72
CA LYS A 31 28.13 8.78 4.47
C LYS A 31 27.39 10.11 4.36
N LEU A 32 26.11 10.09 3.99
CA LEU A 32 25.27 11.27 3.79
C LEU A 32 24.27 11.47 4.94
N PHE A 33 23.79 10.38 5.54
CA PHE A 33 22.71 10.41 6.52
C PHE A 33 23.08 9.64 7.78
N ASN A 34 22.59 10.12 8.93
CA ASN A 34 22.67 9.41 10.21
C ASN A 34 21.28 8.84 10.57
N PRO A 35 21.00 7.56 10.27
CA PRO A 35 19.66 7.01 10.41
C PRO A 35 19.40 6.51 11.83
N TYR A 36 18.17 6.73 12.29
CA TYR A 36 17.61 6.13 13.50
C TYR A 36 16.37 5.31 13.16
N SER A 37 16.23 4.15 13.79
CA SER A 37 15.01 3.35 13.68
C SER A 37 13.99 3.81 14.70
N VAL A 38 12.84 4.30 14.22
CA VAL A 38 11.73 4.72 15.07
C VAL A 38 10.60 3.71 14.96
N ILE A 39 10.12 3.20 16.08
CA ILE A 39 8.95 2.33 16.17
C ILE A 39 7.80 3.13 16.76
N ILE A 40 6.69 3.17 16.02
CA ILE A 40 5.47 3.87 16.39
C ILE A 40 4.40 2.85 16.75
N GLU A 41 4.13 2.69 18.03
CA GLU A 41 3.03 1.88 18.58
C GLU A 41 2.04 2.79 19.31
N LYS A 42 0.80 2.35 19.47
CA LYS A 42 -0.34 3.16 19.94
C LYS A 42 -0.05 4.09 21.11
N ASN A 43 0.79 3.70 22.07
CA ASN A 43 1.11 4.49 23.28
C ASN A 43 2.60 4.45 23.60
N ASN A 44 3.44 4.09 22.64
CA ASN A 44 4.87 3.90 22.87
C ASN A 44 5.66 4.17 21.60
N TRP A 45 6.04 5.43 21.41
CA TRP A 45 6.92 5.83 20.32
C TRP A 45 8.36 5.84 20.81
N ARG A 46 9.21 5.05 20.19
CA ARG A 46 10.59 4.89 20.63
C ARG A 46 11.60 4.79 19.51
N VAL A 47 12.81 5.22 19.81
CA VAL A 47 14.01 5.02 18.99
C VAL A 47 14.82 3.87 19.63
N THR A 48 15.33 2.99 18.79
CA THR A 48 16.36 2.03 19.20
C THR A 48 17.71 2.48 18.65
N ASP A 49 18.69 2.73 19.53
CA ASP A 49 20.05 3.12 19.19
C ASP A 49 21.04 2.34 20.06
N GLU A 50 22.02 1.66 19.43
CA GLU A 50 23.01 0.80 20.10
C GLU A 50 22.40 -0.20 21.12
N GLY A 51 21.22 -0.74 20.82
CA GLY A 51 20.51 -1.69 21.70
C GLY A 51 19.79 -1.05 22.90
N LYS A 52 19.79 0.27 23.00
CA LYS A 52 19.02 1.02 24.01
C LYS A 52 17.78 1.63 23.38
N GLU A 53 16.71 1.72 24.16
CA GLU A 53 15.47 2.35 23.75
C GLU A 53 15.34 3.74 24.38
N TYR A 54 14.90 4.71 23.57
CA TYR A 54 14.66 6.08 23.98
C TYR A 54 13.24 6.49 23.58
N ALA A 55 12.48 7.05 24.50
CA ALA A 55 11.14 7.54 24.21
C ALA A 55 11.18 8.78 23.29
N ILE A 56 10.27 8.81 22.32
CA ILE A 56 10.02 9.99 21.48
C ILE A 56 9.12 10.96 22.21
N ASN A 57 9.48 12.24 22.17
CA ASN A 57 8.56 13.32 22.55
C ASN A 57 7.58 13.57 21.39
N GLU A 58 6.32 13.20 21.57
CA GLU A 58 5.28 13.30 20.54
C GLU A 58 4.90 14.76 20.19
N ASN A 59 5.33 15.76 20.97
CA ASN A 59 5.04 17.15 20.66
C ASN A 59 5.91 17.70 19.52
N ASP A 60 7.15 17.22 19.39
CA ASP A 60 8.14 17.72 18.44
C ASP A 60 8.95 16.61 17.73
N PHE A 61 8.55 15.35 17.91
CA PHE A 61 9.20 14.18 17.35
C PHE A 61 10.70 14.13 17.62
N SER A 62 11.13 14.47 18.84
CA SER A 62 12.52 14.41 19.27
C SER A 62 12.73 13.34 20.34
N PHE A 63 14.00 13.00 20.60
CA PHE A 63 14.38 12.15 21.73
C PHE A 63 15.66 12.66 22.40
N LYS A 64 16.04 12.08 23.54
CA LYS A 64 17.23 12.50 24.28
C LYS A 64 18.17 11.34 24.51
N ILE A 65 19.45 11.58 24.26
CA ILE A 65 20.56 10.73 24.71
C ILE A 65 21.33 11.48 25.78
N GLY A 66 21.17 11.09 27.04
CA GLY A 66 21.70 11.87 28.17
C GLY A 66 21.08 13.27 28.23
N LYS A 67 21.95 14.30 28.13
CA LYS A 67 21.51 15.71 28.12
C LYS A 67 21.25 16.27 26.70
N ASN A 68 21.64 15.53 25.68
CA ASN A 68 21.56 15.99 24.28
C ASN A 68 20.17 15.67 23.70
N LYS A 69 19.47 16.70 23.23
CA LYS A 69 18.26 16.56 22.45
C LYS A 69 18.59 16.33 20.98
N ILE A 70 18.04 15.29 20.39
CA ILE A 70 18.19 14.93 18.98
C ILE A 70 16.85 15.20 18.30
N GLN A 71 16.88 16.00 17.22
CA GLN A 71 15.75 16.25 16.33
C GLN A 71 16.01 15.61 14.98
N PHE A 72 14.96 15.07 14.36
CA PHE A 72 15.06 14.54 13.02
C PHE A 72 14.89 15.66 11.98
N HIS A 73 15.69 15.62 10.92
CA HIS A 73 15.57 16.53 9.79
C HIS A 73 14.54 16.05 8.78
N VAL A 74 14.32 14.74 8.70
CA VAL A 74 13.41 14.11 7.75
C VAL A 74 13.00 12.73 8.27
N VAL A 75 11.80 12.29 7.93
CA VAL A 75 11.30 10.95 8.24
C VAL A 75 11.16 10.12 6.96
N PHE A 76 11.77 8.94 6.94
CA PHE A 76 11.48 7.94 5.93
C PHE A 76 10.32 7.08 6.40
N ASN A 77 9.09 7.36 5.89
CA ASN A 77 7.90 6.62 6.29
C ASN A 77 7.82 5.27 5.57
N ILE A 78 7.77 4.18 6.34
CA ILE A 78 7.62 2.81 5.84
C ILE A 78 6.65 2.00 6.71
N ILE A 79 5.72 2.67 7.37
CA ILE A 79 4.70 2.06 8.20
C ILE A 79 3.56 1.57 7.31
N HIS A 80 3.32 0.26 7.30
CA HIS A 80 2.21 -0.34 6.57
C HIS A 80 0.92 -0.31 7.37
N GLY A 81 -0.18 0.08 6.72
CA GLY A 81 -1.48 0.28 7.35
C GLY A 81 -1.56 1.58 8.13
N THR A 82 -2.56 1.67 9.02
CA THR A 82 -2.72 2.80 9.93
C THR A 82 -1.61 2.80 11.00
N PRO A 83 -0.96 3.97 11.26
CA PRO A 83 -1.24 5.31 10.73
C PRO A 83 -0.40 5.71 9.51
N GLY A 84 0.36 4.78 8.89
CA GLY A 84 1.36 5.08 7.86
C GLY A 84 0.78 5.34 6.48
N GLU A 85 -0.26 4.57 6.09
CA GLU A 85 -0.84 4.58 4.73
C GLU A 85 -2.13 5.41 4.63
N ASP A 86 -2.76 5.81 5.74
CA ASP A 86 -4.08 6.46 5.76
C ASP A 86 -4.05 7.98 5.90
N GLY A 87 -2.85 8.57 5.91
CA GLY A 87 -2.64 10.01 6.01
C GLY A 87 -2.57 10.54 7.44
N LEU A 88 -2.75 9.71 8.47
CA LEU A 88 -2.74 10.16 9.87
C LEU A 88 -1.35 10.59 10.33
N ILE A 89 -0.33 9.78 10.07
CA ILE A 89 1.04 10.12 10.47
C ILE A 89 1.60 11.29 9.64
N GLN A 90 1.19 11.42 8.38
CA GLN A 90 1.57 12.53 7.53
C GLN A 90 1.01 13.85 8.09
N LYS A 91 -0.28 13.90 8.48
CA LYS A 91 -0.88 15.06 9.15
C LYS A 91 -0.16 15.45 10.46
N TYR A 92 0.33 14.43 11.19
CA TYR A 92 1.12 14.69 12.37
C TYR A 92 2.44 15.38 12.02
N PHE A 93 3.19 14.88 11.01
CA PHE A 93 4.45 15.49 10.56
C PHE A 93 4.23 16.87 9.94
N ASP A 94 3.15 17.07 9.16
CA ASP A 94 2.74 18.37 8.63
C ASP A 94 2.58 19.39 9.76
N ARG A 95 1.89 19.02 10.86
CA ARG A 95 1.64 19.90 12.01
C ARG A 95 2.90 20.35 12.74
N ILE A 96 3.91 19.49 12.79
CA ILE A 96 5.19 19.80 13.49
C ILE A 96 6.31 20.19 12.52
N ASN A 97 5.97 20.42 11.24
CA ASN A 97 6.89 20.85 10.18
C ASN A 97 8.13 19.94 10.02
N ILE A 98 7.96 18.62 10.09
CA ILE A 98 9.03 17.66 9.79
C ILE A 98 8.79 17.09 8.40
N PRO A 99 9.75 17.26 7.46
CA PRO A 99 9.69 16.63 6.15
C PRO A 99 9.60 15.10 6.23
N TYR A 100 8.88 14.48 5.31
CA TYR A 100 8.78 13.02 5.24
C TYR A 100 8.74 12.53 3.79
N THR A 101 9.15 11.29 3.59
CA THR A 101 9.11 10.63 2.28
C THR A 101 7.75 10.00 2.00
N GLY A 102 7.40 9.88 0.71
CA GLY A 102 6.16 9.25 0.27
C GLY A 102 5.02 10.26 0.04
N PRO A 103 3.77 9.79 -0.04
CA PRO A 103 2.63 10.63 -0.36
C PRO A 103 2.30 11.61 0.77
N ASN A 104 1.79 12.80 0.41
CA ASN A 104 1.20 13.71 1.38
C ASN A 104 -0.04 13.11 2.04
N SER A 105 -0.54 13.76 3.10
CA SER A 105 -1.64 13.23 3.91
C SER A 105 -2.92 12.96 3.11
N ASN A 106 -3.25 13.82 2.13
CA ASN A 106 -4.45 13.64 1.30
C ASN A 106 -4.28 12.47 0.31
N ASN A 107 -3.13 12.37 -0.35
CA ASN A 107 -2.86 11.29 -1.29
C ASN A 107 -2.77 9.94 -0.58
N ALA A 108 -2.16 9.87 0.61
CA ALA A 108 -2.15 8.67 1.44
C ALA A 108 -3.58 8.22 1.78
N ARG A 109 -4.45 9.16 2.19
CA ARG A 109 -5.85 8.87 2.48
C ARG A 109 -6.61 8.35 1.25
N ILE A 110 -6.43 8.99 0.08
CA ILE A 110 -7.09 8.56 -1.17
C ILE A 110 -6.62 7.15 -1.56
N THR A 111 -5.32 6.90 -1.56
CA THR A 111 -4.76 5.61 -1.98
C THR A 111 -5.11 4.47 -1.02
N PHE A 112 -5.39 4.76 0.25
CA PHE A 112 -5.84 3.79 1.23
C PHE A 112 -7.35 3.49 1.16
N ASN A 113 -8.13 4.41 0.59
CA ASN A 113 -9.57 4.27 0.38
C ASN A 113 -9.84 3.64 -0.99
N LYS A 114 -10.22 2.35 -1.01
CA LYS A 114 -10.42 1.60 -2.25
C LYS A 114 -11.46 2.22 -3.18
N ASN A 115 -12.58 2.67 -2.64
CA ASN A 115 -13.64 3.29 -3.44
C ASN A 115 -13.18 4.60 -4.08
N GLU A 116 -12.53 5.50 -3.31
CA GLU A 116 -12.01 6.75 -3.85
C GLU A 116 -10.94 6.49 -4.92
N CYS A 117 -10.07 5.51 -4.70
CA CYS A 117 -9.03 5.15 -5.64
C CYS A 117 -9.59 4.58 -6.96
N ILE A 118 -10.65 3.73 -6.88
CA ILE A 118 -11.37 3.21 -8.06
C ILE A 118 -12.07 4.35 -8.82
N VAL A 119 -12.77 5.24 -8.11
CA VAL A 119 -13.42 6.41 -8.74
C VAL A 119 -12.39 7.28 -9.45
N PHE A 120 -11.23 7.50 -8.82
CA PHE A 120 -10.14 8.24 -9.42
C PHE A 120 -9.63 7.57 -10.70
N ALA A 121 -9.36 6.27 -10.67
CA ALA A 121 -8.90 5.51 -11.84
C ALA A 121 -9.94 5.54 -12.99
N LYS A 122 -11.23 5.38 -12.68
CA LYS A 122 -12.33 5.50 -13.66
C LYS A 122 -12.37 6.88 -14.33
N ASN A 123 -12.18 7.96 -13.57
CA ASN A 123 -12.15 9.32 -14.11
C ASN A 123 -10.97 9.57 -15.05
N LEU A 124 -9.90 8.78 -14.95
CA LEU A 124 -8.79 8.77 -15.90
C LEU A 124 -9.03 7.87 -17.13
N GLY A 125 -10.22 7.28 -17.27
CA GLY A 125 -10.57 6.36 -18.36
C GLY A 125 -9.93 4.98 -18.21
N ILE A 126 -9.45 4.60 -17.01
CA ILE A 126 -8.87 3.28 -16.73
C ILE A 126 -9.99 2.32 -16.36
N SER A 127 -9.99 1.14 -16.97
CA SER A 127 -10.96 0.09 -16.66
C SER A 127 -10.85 -0.36 -15.21
N CYS A 128 -11.98 -0.56 -14.56
CA CYS A 128 -12.12 -1.09 -13.20
C CYS A 128 -13.27 -2.09 -13.16
N ALA A 129 -13.25 -2.99 -12.21
CA ALA A 129 -14.38 -3.88 -11.96
C ALA A 129 -15.66 -3.04 -11.69
N LYS A 130 -16.82 -3.60 -12.06
CA LYS A 130 -18.09 -3.04 -11.62
C LYS A 130 -18.15 -3.17 -10.10
N SER A 131 -18.42 -2.07 -9.42
CA SER A 131 -18.33 -2.00 -7.96
C SER A 131 -19.46 -1.18 -7.37
N ILE A 132 -19.90 -1.54 -6.18
CA ILE A 132 -20.88 -0.82 -5.35
C ILE A 132 -20.28 -0.60 -3.98
N PHE A 133 -20.25 0.66 -3.55
CA PHE A 133 -19.80 1.04 -2.21
C PHE A 133 -21.00 1.27 -1.28
N ILE A 134 -20.90 0.73 -0.07
CA ILE A 134 -21.89 0.85 1.00
C ILE A 134 -21.23 1.58 2.16
N SER A 135 -21.79 2.73 2.55
CA SER A 135 -21.33 3.47 3.73
C SER A 135 -21.81 2.81 5.04
N ASN A 136 -21.12 3.10 6.15
CA ASN A 136 -21.44 2.49 7.45
C ASN A 136 -22.84 2.80 8.01
N ASN A 137 -23.42 3.93 7.61
CA ASN A 137 -24.71 4.42 8.14
C ASN A 137 -25.86 4.21 7.16
N GLN A 138 -25.68 3.33 6.18
CA GLN A 138 -26.66 3.10 5.13
C GLN A 138 -27.43 1.80 5.41
N ASP A 139 -28.76 1.88 5.45
CA ASP A 139 -29.60 0.69 5.31
C ASP A 139 -29.38 0.10 3.91
N VAL A 140 -29.04 -1.18 3.87
CA VAL A 140 -28.66 -1.84 2.62
C VAL A 140 -29.90 -2.38 1.91
N ASP A 141 -30.29 -1.72 0.82
CA ASP A 141 -31.20 -2.34 -0.14
C ASP A 141 -30.44 -3.33 -1.04
N PHE A 142 -30.63 -4.62 -0.79
CA PHE A 142 -29.93 -5.67 -1.54
C PHE A 142 -30.34 -5.75 -3.02
N ASN A 143 -31.39 -5.05 -3.46
CA ASN A 143 -31.78 -4.98 -4.87
C ASN A 143 -30.73 -4.24 -5.73
N ILE A 144 -29.91 -3.37 -5.14
CA ILE A 144 -28.81 -2.67 -5.85
C ILE A 144 -27.81 -3.65 -6.48
N PHE A 145 -27.70 -4.88 -5.96
CA PHE A 145 -26.79 -5.91 -6.48
C PHE A 145 -27.43 -6.79 -7.57
N SER A 146 -28.70 -6.57 -7.93
CA SER A 146 -29.43 -7.42 -8.90
C SER A 146 -28.79 -7.49 -10.28
N ALA A 147 -28.07 -6.44 -10.67
CA ALA A 147 -27.35 -6.35 -11.95
C ALA A 147 -25.89 -6.83 -11.88
N MET A 148 -25.45 -7.38 -10.74
CA MET A 148 -24.09 -7.94 -10.57
C MET A 148 -24.13 -9.48 -10.70
N GLN A 149 -23.06 -10.04 -11.28
CA GLN A 149 -22.96 -11.49 -11.50
C GLN A 149 -22.05 -12.13 -10.46
N PHE A 150 -22.55 -13.20 -9.82
CA PHE A 150 -21.74 -14.02 -8.91
C PHE A 150 -20.71 -14.88 -9.68
N PRO A 151 -19.54 -15.15 -9.07
CA PRO A 151 -19.13 -14.76 -7.72
C PRO A 151 -18.74 -13.28 -7.60
N LEU A 152 -18.93 -12.70 -6.41
CA LEU A 152 -18.55 -11.33 -6.10
C LEU A 152 -17.46 -11.29 -5.03
N PHE A 153 -16.67 -10.22 -5.00
CA PHE A 153 -15.78 -9.92 -3.89
C PHE A 153 -16.41 -8.88 -2.96
N VAL A 154 -16.43 -9.18 -1.67
CA VAL A 154 -16.85 -8.26 -0.61
C VAL A 154 -15.61 -7.87 0.17
N LYS A 155 -15.33 -6.56 0.28
CA LYS A 155 -14.09 -6.03 0.87
C LYS A 155 -14.40 -4.91 1.85
N THR A 156 -13.60 -4.79 2.92
CA THR A 156 -13.57 -3.53 3.69
C THR A 156 -12.92 -2.43 2.85
N ASN A 157 -13.48 -1.22 2.87
CA ASN A 157 -13.00 -0.11 2.04
C ASN A 157 -11.58 0.32 2.43
N ASN A 158 -11.33 0.58 3.71
CA ASN A 158 -10.04 1.03 4.23
C ASN A 158 -9.30 -0.14 4.88
N SER A 159 -8.66 -0.95 4.07
CA SER A 159 -7.85 -2.09 4.55
C SER A 159 -6.77 -2.45 3.55
N GLY A 160 -5.74 -3.15 3.99
CA GLY A 160 -4.72 -3.71 3.12
C GLY A 160 -4.45 -5.18 3.45
N SER A 161 -3.49 -5.81 2.75
CA SER A 161 -3.07 -7.21 2.95
C SER A 161 -4.24 -8.21 2.86
N SER A 162 -5.21 -7.95 1.97
CA SER A 162 -6.39 -8.79 1.72
C SER A 162 -7.28 -9.04 2.95
N PHE A 163 -7.20 -8.15 3.97
CA PHE A 163 -8.07 -8.25 5.14
C PHE A 163 -9.51 -7.86 4.83
N GLY A 164 -10.45 -8.67 5.35
CA GLY A 164 -11.87 -8.44 5.10
C GLY A 164 -12.24 -8.59 3.63
N VAL A 165 -11.45 -9.36 2.85
CA VAL A 165 -11.79 -9.74 1.48
C VAL A 165 -12.39 -11.15 1.51
N THR A 166 -13.57 -11.30 0.93
CA THR A 166 -14.25 -12.58 0.83
C THR A 166 -14.90 -12.72 -0.55
N LYS A 167 -14.66 -13.85 -1.22
CA LYS A 167 -15.36 -14.24 -2.44
C LYS A 167 -16.68 -14.90 -2.06
N VAL A 168 -17.78 -14.34 -2.52
CA VAL A 168 -19.15 -14.81 -2.21
C VAL A 168 -19.82 -15.35 -3.48
N LYS A 169 -20.52 -16.46 -3.36
CA LYS A 169 -21.08 -17.23 -4.48
C LYS A 169 -22.59 -17.06 -4.66
N ASN A 170 -23.28 -16.47 -3.67
CA ASN A 170 -24.73 -16.29 -3.69
C ASN A 170 -25.18 -15.12 -2.81
N LYS A 171 -26.46 -14.78 -2.89
CA LYS A 171 -27.07 -13.65 -2.16
C LYS A 171 -27.00 -13.79 -0.64
N GLU A 172 -27.10 -15.00 -0.12
CA GLU A 172 -27.06 -15.25 1.32
C GLU A 172 -25.66 -14.95 1.88
N GLN A 173 -24.61 -15.47 1.22
CA GLN A 173 -23.23 -15.17 1.57
C GLN A 173 -22.93 -13.66 1.43
N LEU A 174 -23.45 -13.01 0.37
CA LEU A 174 -23.31 -11.59 0.16
C LEU A 174 -23.86 -10.80 1.35
N LYS A 175 -25.12 -11.08 1.74
CA LYS A 175 -25.78 -10.43 2.86
C LYS A 175 -25.00 -10.59 4.16
N THR A 176 -24.69 -11.83 4.53
CA THR A 176 -23.94 -12.14 5.76
C THR A 176 -22.57 -11.45 5.81
N ASN A 177 -21.84 -11.41 4.68
CA ASN A 177 -20.53 -10.77 4.66
C ASN A 177 -20.62 -9.24 4.73
N ILE A 178 -21.58 -8.61 4.07
CA ILE A 178 -21.81 -7.16 4.18
C ILE A 178 -22.15 -6.78 5.63
N GLU A 179 -23.12 -7.47 6.26
CA GLU A 179 -23.53 -7.23 7.64
C GLU A 179 -22.35 -7.36 8.63
N ASN A 180 -21.50 -8.37 8.43
CA ASN A 180 -20.31 -8.57 9.25
C ASN A 180 -19.26 -7.46 9.08
N LEU A 181 -19.07 -6.94 7.86
CA LEU A 181 -18.03 -5.96 7.58
C LEU A 181 -18.47 -4.52 7.88
N ILE A 182 -19.75 -4.20 7.71
CA ILE A 182 -20.30 -2.85 7.98
C ILE A 182 -20.09 -2.46 9.44
N GLY A 183 -20.20 -3.43 10.37
CA GLY A 183 -19.94 -3.24 11.80
C GLY A 183 -18.49 -2.90 12.16
N LEU A 184 -17.55 -3.01 11.20
CA LEU A 184 -16.16 -2.62 11.41
C LEU A 184 -15.90 -1.11 11.20
N GLY A 185 -16.87 -0.35 10.73
CA GLY A 185 -16.81 1.10 10.66
C GLY A 185 -16.00 1.71 9.50
N ASN A 186 -15.72 0.93 8.44
CA ASN A 186 -14.86 1.40 7.31
C ASN A 186 -15.59 1.44 5.95
N GLY A 187 -16.90 1.16 5.92
CA GLY A 187 -17.63 0.92 4.68
C GLY A 187 -17.25 -0.39 4.00
N VAL A 188 -18.10 -0.83 3.10
CA VAL A 188 -17.96 -2.10 2.38
C VAL A 188 -17.98 -1.84 0.88
N LEU A 189 -17.03 -2.42 0.16
CA LEU A 189 -16.97 -2.41 -1.29
C LEU A 189 -17.32 -3.80 -1.81
N VAL A 190 -18.29 -3.88 -2.73
CA VAL A 190 -18.67 -5.11 -3.44
C VAL A 190 -18.28 -4.97 -4.89
N GLU A 191 -17.54 -5.95 -5.42
CA GLU A 191 -17.01 -5.92 -6.79
C GLU A 191 -17.29 -7.22 -7.54
N GLU A 192 -17.49 -7.12 -8.86
CA GLU A 192 -17.54 -8.29 -9.73
C GLU A 192 -16.15 -8.93 -9.82
N THR A 193 -16.14 -10.26 -9.94
CA THR A 193 -14.90 -11.02 -10.12
C THR A 193 -14.31 -10.77 -11.51
N LEU A 194 -13.06 -10.35 -11.55
CA LEU A 194 -12.28 -10.28 -12.78
C LEU A 194 -11.52 -11.60 -12.97
N ASN A 195 -11.74 -12.26 -14.10
CA ASN A 195 -11.02 -13.49 -14.48
C ASN A 195 -9.91 -13.11 -15.47
N GLY A 196 -8.67 -13.10 -15.02
CA GLY A 196 -7.54 -12.66 -15.83
C GLY A 196 -6.19 -12.88 -15.16
N VAL A 197 -5.15 -12.29 -15.73
CA VAL A 197 -3.78 -12.37 -15.22
C VAL A 197 -3.55 -11.19 -14.26
N GLU A 198 -3.25 -11.49 -12.99
CA GLU A 198 -2.91 -10.47 -12.00
C GLU A 198 -1.46 -10.03 -12.17
N VAL A 199 -1.24 -8.72 -12.28
CA VAL A 199 0.09 -8.12 -12.41
C VAL A 199 0.27 -6.93 -11.46
N SER A 200 1.49 -6.76 -11.01
CA SER A 200 1.90 -5.72 -10.06
C SER A 200 3.02 -4.87 -10.65
N VAL A 201 2.85 -3.56 -10.65
CA VAL A 201 3.77 -2.58 -11.25
C VAL A 201 4.40 -1.72 -10.19
N GLY A 202 5.72 -1.79 -10.05
CA GLY A 202 6.50 -0.89 -9.17
C GLY A 202 7.01 0.32 -9.93
N LEU A 203 6.79 1.50 -9.38
CA LEU A 203 7.20 2.75 -10.01
C LEU A 203 7.46 3.85 -8.98
N MET A 204 8.18 4.89 -9.39
CA MET A 204 8.33 6.16 -8.68
C MET A 204 8.75 7.28 -9.63
N GLU A 205 8.54 8.52 -9.23
CA GLU A 205 9.25 9.65 -9.85
C GLU A 205 10.73 9.62 -9.43
N TYR A 206 11.63 9.68 -10.40
CA TYR A 206 13.07 9.73 -10.20
C TYR A 206 13.71 10.68 -11.19
N LYS A 207 14.29 11.79 -10.70
CA LYS A 207 14.95 12.83 -11.50
C LYS A 207 14.07 13.43 -12.60
N GLY A 208 12.83 13.76 -12.25
CA GLY A 208 11.85 14.39 -13.15
C GLY A 208 11.12 13.43 -14.09
N GLU A 209 11.35 12.11 -13.98
CA GLU A 209 10.67 11.12 -14.81
C GLU A 209 10.03 10.02 -13.97
N ILE A 210 8.84 9.56 -14.36
CA ILE A 210 8.22 8.40 -13.73
C ILE A 210 8.87 7.12 -14.28
N LYS A 211 9.71 6.49 -13.46
CA LYS A 211 10.40 5.23 -13.77
C LYS A 211 9.55 4.04 -13.32
N VAL A 212 9.30 3.12 -14.24
CA VAL A 212 8.73 1.80 -13.95
C VAL A 212 9.88 0.82 -13.79
N PHE A 213 10.00 0.18 -12.63
CA PHE A 213 11.07 -0.77 -12.33
C PHE A 213 10.83 -2.16 -12.90
N GLY A 214 9.56 -2.53 -13.03
CA GLY A 214 9.16 -3.82 -13.60
C GLY A 214 7.68 -4.10 -13.44
N ILE A 215 7.24 -5.15 -14.10
CA ILE A 215 5.93 -5.77 -13.91
C ILE A 215 6.17 -7.18 -13.40
N THR A 216 5.48 -7.54 -12.34
CA THR A 216 5.48 -8.89 -11.75
C THR A 216 4.13 -9.53 -12.00
N GLU A 217 4.12 -10.71 -12.59
CA GLU A 217 2.94 -11.56 -12.68
C GLU A 217 2.76 -12.33 -11.38
N ILE A 218 1.52 -12.38 -10.88
CA ILE A 218 1.16 -13.03 -9.63
C ILE A 218 0.32 -14.27 -9.98
N ILE A 219 0.90 -15.45 -9.73
CA ILE A 219 0.22 -16.73 -9.91
C ILE A 219 -0.07 -17.27 -8.51
N THR A 220 -1.34 -17.49 -8.19
CA THR A 220 -1.75 -18.09 -6.92
C THR A 220 -2.48 -19.40 -7.16
N GLU A 221 -2.26 -20.37 -6.27
CA GLU A 221 -3.03 -21.61 -6.21
C GLU A 221 -4.36 -21.43 -5.50
N ASN A 222 -4.52 -20.31 -4.76
CA ASN A 222 -5.74 -19.95 -4.06
C ASN A 222 -6.74 -19.27 -5.03
N ASP A 223 -8.00 -19.17 -4.62
CA ASP A 223 -9.06 -18.48 -5.38
C ASP A 223 -8.73 -17.02 -5.76
N PHE A 224 -7.77 -16.39 -5.05
CA PHE A 224 -7.24 -15.05 -5.29
C PHE A 224 -5.94 -14.84 -4.49
N PHE A 225 -5.20 -13.74 -4.75
CA PHE A 225 -3.98 -13.37 -4.04
C PHE A 225 -4.30 -12.90 -2.62
N ASP A 226 -4.65 -13.86 -1.77
CA ASP A 226 -5.02 -13.65 -0.38
C ASP A 226 -3.79 -13.50 0.54
N TYR A 227 -4.07 -13.42 1.85
CA TYR A 227 -3.03 -13.33 2.85
C TYR A 227 -2.05 -14.51 2.84
N GLU A 228 -2.55 -15.74 2.68
CA GLU A 228 -1.71 -16.94 2.67
C GLU A 228 -0.81 -16.95 1.43
N ALA A 229 -1.34 -16.54 0.29
CA ALA A 229 -0.57 -16.37 -0.93
C ALA A 229 0.53 -15.31 -0.77
N LYS A 230 0.20 -14.15 -0.14
CA LYS A 230 1.15 -13.03 0.04
C LYS A 230 2.31 -13.34 1.01
N TYR A 231 2.07 -14.13 2.06
CA TYR A 231 3.03 -14.23 3.18
C TYR A 231 3.42 -15.65 3.59
N LEU A 232 2.74 -16.68 3.10
CA LEU A 232 3.02 -18.08 3.43
C LEU A 232 3.55 -18.90 2.23
N GLY A 233 3.99 -18.22 1.16
CA GLY A 233 4.62 -18.88 0.02
C GLY A 233 3.67 -19.65 -0.89
N LYS A 234 2.36 -19.34 -0.86
CA LYS A 234 1.36 -19.97 -1.74
C LYS A 234 1.13 -19.19 -3.04
N SER A 235 2.06 -18.35 -3.42
CA SER A 235 2.05 -17.64 -4.70
C SER A 235 3.41 -17.76 -5.37
N ASN A 236 3.40 -17.78 -6.69
CA ASN A 236 4.58 -17.65 -7.52
C ASN A 236 4.58 -16.25 -8.16
N GLU A 237 5.62 -15.48 -7.86
CA GLU A 237 5.81 -14.13 -8.37
C GLU A 237 6.87 -14.15 -9.47
N ILE A 238 6.47 -13.97 -10.71
CA ILE A 238 7.34 -14.01 -11.87
C ILE A 238 7.68 -12.58 -12.32
N THR A 239 8.94 -12.21 -12.21
CA THR A 239 9.44 -10.90 -12.66
C THR A 239 10.61 -11.10 -13.64
N PRO A 240 10.56 -10.55 -14.85
CA PRO A 240 9.45 -9.82 -15.48
C PRO A 240 8.24 -10.71 -15.76
N ALA A 241 7.04 -10.12 -15.76
CA ALA A 241 5.79 -10.78 -16.11
C ALA A 241 5.83 -11.37 -17.52
N LYS A 242 5.25 -12.56 -17.70
CA LYS A 242 5.18 -13.24 -19.02
C LYS A 242 3.93 -12.80 -19.78
N ILE A 243 3.87 -11.54 -20.14
CA ILE A 243 2.76 -10.93 -20.91
C ILE A 243 3.29 -10.32 -22.20
N PRO A 244 2.46 -10.22 -23.28
CA PRO A 244 2.85 -9.59 -24.54
C PRO A 244 3.29 -8.13 -24.35
N ASN A 245 4.22 -7.66 -25.18
CA ASN A 245 4.81 -6.32 -25.06
C ASN A 245 3.76 -5.20 -25.15
N ASN A 246 2.81 -5.30 -26.07
CA ASN A 246 1.73 -4.31 -26.21
C ASN A 246 0.86 -4.21 -24.94
N ILE A 247 0.60 -5.32 -24.26
CA ILE A 247 -0.15 -5.36 -23.00
C ILE A 247 0.72 -4.78 -21.88
N SER A 248 1.99 -5.17 -21.81
CA SER A 248 2.96 -4.62 -20.87
C SER A 248 3.03 -3.08 -20.96
N ASP A 249 3.09 -2.54 -22.19
CA ASP A 249 3.17 -1.09 -22.39
C ASP A 249 1.86 -0.38 -22.00
N ASN A 250 0.71 -1.00 -22.24
CA ASN A 250 -0.57 -0.47 -21.79
C ASN A 250 -0.68 -0.46 -20.25
N VAL A 251 -0.26 -1.54 -19.57
CA VAL A 251 -0.19 -1.61 -18.11
C VAL A 251 0.71 -0.50 -17.54
N LYS A 252 1.93 -0.34 -18.10
CA LYS A 252 2.85 0.74 -17.69
C LYS A 252 2.24 2.13 -17.90
N ARG A 253 1.57 2.35 -19.04
CA ARG A 253 0.89 3.60 -19.35
C ARG A 253 -0.19 3.92 -18.31
N CYS A 254 -1.05 2.95 -17.98
CA CYS A 254 -2.08 3.11 -16.96
C CYS A 254 -1.48 3.41 -15.58
N ALA A 255 -0.42 2.70 -15.20
CA ALA A 255 0.25 2.93 -13.92
C ALA A 255 0.88 4.33 -13.83
N LYS A 256 1.58 4.78 -14.88
CA LYS A 256 2.14 6.14 -14.94
C LYS A 256 1.04 7.21 -14.88
N LEU A 257 -0.06 7.03 -15.61
CA LEU A 257 -1.18 7.97 -15.62
C LEU A 257 -1.79 8.15 -14.22
N ILE A 258 -1.98 7.06 -13.46
CA ILE A 258 -2.46 7.12 -12.08
C ILE A 258 -1.47 7.87 -11.20
N TYR A 259 -0.18 7.49 -11.25
CA TYR A 259 0.86 8.07 -10.41
C TYR A 259 0.99 9.57 -10.62
N GLU A 260 1.03 10.01 -11.89
CA GLU A 260 1.16 11.40 -12.30
C GLU A 260 -0.04 12.25 -11.86
N ASN A 261 -1.26 11.79 -12.14
CA ASN A 261 -2.47 12.56 -11.84
C ASN A 261 -2.80 12.63 -10.35
N LEU A 262 -2.40 11.63 -9.56
CA LEU A 262 -2.40 11.71 -8.09
C LEU A 262 -1.27 12.59 -7.55
N ARG A 263 -0.32 13.02 -8.41
CA ARG A 263 0.91 13.72 -7.98
C ARG A 263 1.58 12.99 -6.81
N LEU A 264 1.74 11.67 -6.97
CA LEU A 264 2.38 10.87 -5.94
C LEU A 264 3.86 11.22 -5.84
N SER A 265 4.40 11.08 -4.64
CA SER A 265 5.84 11.10 -4.39
C SER A 265 6.29 9.78 -3.76
N GLY A 266 7.54 9.41 -4.01
CA GLY A 266 8.12 8.18 -3.48
C GLY A 266 7.65 6.91 -4.19
N PHE A 267 7.85 5.79 -3.52
CA PHE A 267 7.53 4.47 -4.06
C PHE A 267 6.02 4.24 -4.16
N ALA A 268 5.61 3.63 -5.27
CA ALA A 268 4.24 3.13 -5.42
C ALA A 268 4.24 1.76 -6.10
N ARG A 269 3.25 0.95 -5.78
CA ARG A 269 2.94 -0.30 -6.45
C ARG A 269 1.47 -0.28 -6.85
N ILE A 270 1.20 -0.48 -8.13
CA ILE A 270 -0.14 -0.47 -8.67
C ILE A 270 -0.43 -1.86 -9.23
N ASP A 271 -1.53 -2.43 -8.79
CA ASP A 271 -1.92 -3.78 -9.12
C ASP A 271 -3.08 -3.74 -10.13
N PHE A 272 -3.01 -4.61 -11.15
CA PHE A 272 -4.01 -4.74 -12.23
C PHE A 272 -4.37 -6.20 -12.45
N ILE A 273 -5.58 -6.43 -12.98
CA ILE A 273 -5.96 -7.72 -13.57
C ILE A 273 -6.17 -7.50 -15.07
N ILE A 274 -5.44 -8.25 -15.90
CA ILE A 274 -5.55 -8.18 -17.35
C ILE A 274 -6.66 -9.12 -17.79
N VAL A 275 -7.74 -8.55 -18.34
CA VAL A 275 -8.89 -9.30 -18.86
C VAL A 275 -9.05 -8.96 -20.35
N ASN A 276 -9.01 -9.95 -21.22
CA ASN A 276 -9.09 -9.75 -22.69
C ASN A 276 -8.13 -8.64 -23.17
N ASP A 277 -6.86 -8.73 -22.77
CA ASP A 277 -5.78 -7.78 -23.10
C ASP A 277 -5.96 -6.34 -22.55
N ILE A 278 -6.97 -6.10 -21.73
CA ILE A 278 -7.24 -4.79 -21.11
C ILE A 278 -6.83 -4.85 -19.64
N PRO A 279 -5.96 -3.92 -19.15
CA PRO A 279 -5.65 -3.82 -17.73
C PRO A 279 -6.79 -3.17 -16.96
N PHE A 280 -7.34 -3.89 -16.01
CA PHE A 280 -8.31 -3.39 -15.03
C PHE A 280 -7.57 -3.04 -13.75
N PHE A 281 -7.72 -1.80 -13.28
CA PHE A 281 -7.14 -1.35 -12.02
C PHE A 281 -7.74 -2.14 -10.85
N LEU A 282 -6.87 -2.63 -9.97
CA LEU A 282 -7.25 -3.39 -8.78
C LEU A 282 -7.04 -2.59 -7.49
N GLU A 283 -5.79 -2.18 -7.22
CA GLU A 283 -5.45 -1.37 -6.04
C GLU A 283 -4.15 -0.59 -6.25
N LEU A 284 -3.93 0.43 -5.41
CA LEU A 284 -2.69 1.18 -5.33
C LEU A 284 -2.13 1.13 -3.92
N ASN A 285 -0.85 0.80 -3.81
CA ASN A 285 -0.09 0.79 -2.57
C ASN A 285 0.96 1.90 -2.62
N SER A 286 0.73 2.98 -1.90
CA SER A 286 1.64 4.15 -1.88
C SER A 286 2.80 4.02 -0.89
N ILE A 287 2.80 2.99 -0.05
CA ILE A 287 3.91 2.56 0.79
C ILE A 287 4.08 1.04 0.59
N PRO A 288 4.68 0.61 -0.54
CA PRO A 288 4.80 -0.81 -0.85
C PRO A 288 5.75 -1.52 0.12
N GLY A 289 5.56 -2.83 0.28
CA GLY A 289 6.47 -3.68 1.07
C GLY A 289 7.91 -3.58 0.55
N MET A 290 8.84 -3.34 1.46
CA MET A 290 10.27 -3.12 1.15
C MET A 290 11.19 -4.17 1.77
N SER A 291 10.66 -5.31 2.25
CA SER A 291 11.53 -6.44 2.64
C SER A 291 12.24 -7.01 1.39
N ASN A 292 13.34 -7.73 1.58
CA ASN A 292 14.07 -8.33 0.46
C ASN A 292 13.21 -9.26 -0.42
N GLU A 293 12.19 -9.88 0.20
CA GLU A 293 11.26 -10.81 -0.46
C GLU A 293 10.08 -10.09 -1.13
N SER A 294 9.91 -8.79 -0.88
CA SER A 294 8.79 -8.03 -1.43
C SER A 294 8.96 -7.79 -2.94
N ILE A 295 7.84 -7.68 -3.65
CA ILE A 295 7.78 -7.46 -5.10
C ILE A 295 8.58 -6.23 -5.52
N PHE A 296 8.38 -5.10 -4.85
CA PHE A 296 9.02 -3.84 -5.24
C PHE A 296 10.56 -3.91 -5.24
N PRO A 297 11.25 -4.36 -4.16
CA PRO A 297 12.70 -4.56 -4.21
C PRO A 297 13.17 -5.59 -5.24
N LYS A 298 12.37 -6.64 -5.54
CA LYS A 298 12.69 -7.59 -6.63
C LYS A 298 12.69 -6.87 -7.98
N GLN A 299 11.71 -6.01 -8.26
CA GLN A 299 11.64 -5.21 -9.48
C GLN A 299 12.81 -4.22 -9.61
N VAL A 300 13.15 -3.53 -8.50
CA VAL A 300 14.31 -2.62 -8.47
C VAL A 300 15.62 -3.36 -8.79
N ARG A 301 15.83 -4.58 -8.26
CA ARG A 301 17.03 -5.38 -8.57
C ARG A 301 17.17 -5.75 -10.04
N LEU A 302 16.05 -5.84 -10.77
CA LEU A 302 16.05 -6.13 -12.22
C LEU A 302 16.17 -4.86 -13.07
N SER A 303 16.01 -3.70 -12.47
CA SER A 303 16.31 -2.40 -13.10
C SER A 303 17.80 -2.09 -12.99
N ASN A 304 18.29 -1.13 -13.76
CA ASN A 304 19.67 -0.66 -13.66
C ASN A 304 19.90 0.32 -12.49
N LEU A 305 18.94 0.40 -11.53
CA LEU A 305 19.00 1.33 -10.40
C LEU A 305 19.23 0.58 -9.09
N LYS A 306 19.95 1.19 -8.18
CA LYS A 306 20.19 0.63 -6.85
C LYS A 306 19.17 1.20 -5.86
N LEU A 307 18.64 0.36 -4.98
CA LEU A 307 17.71 0.80 -3.94
C LEU A 307 18.30 1.91 -3.06
N LYS A 308 19.60 1.86 -2.78
CA LYS A 308 20.34 2.90 -2.04
C LYS A 308 20.23 4.28 -2.70
N ASP A 309 20.34 4.35 -4.03
CA ASP A 309 20.26 5.61 -4.77
C ASP A 309 18.84 6.18 -4.77
N LEU A 310 17.84 5.29 -4.87
CA LEU A 310 16.43 5.66 -4.80
C LEU A 310 16.04 6.16 -3.40
N VAL A 311 16.50 5.49 -2.34
CA VAL A 311 16.30 5.92 -0.95
C VAL A 311 16.93 7.29 -0.70
N SER A 312 18.19 7.49 -1.14
CA SER A 312 18.88 8.78 -1.02
C SER A 312 18.16 9.89 -1.78
N TYR A 313 17.66 9.58 -2.98
CA TYR A 313 16.87 10.53 -3.77
C TYR A 313 15.58 10.95 -3.04
N MET A 314 14.83 9.99 -2.48
CA MET A 314 13.59 10.29 -1.74
C MET A 314 13.86 11.17 -0.52
N ILE A 315 14.94 10.88 0.23
CA ILE A 315 15.32 11.67 1.41
C ILE A 315 15.64 13.11 1.00
N ASN A 316 16.48 13.29 -0.03
CA ASN A 316 16.85 14.61 -0.52
C ASN A 316 15.65 15.38 -1.07
N ASN A 317 14.75 14.72 -1.79
CA ASN A 317 13.52 15.34 -2.28
C ASN A 317 12.63 15.83 -1.13
N ALA A 318 12.47 15.02 -0.08
CA ALA A 318 11.70 15.41 1.08
C ALA A 318 12.30 16.59 1.85
N LEU A 319 13.63 16.73 1.88
CA LEU A 319 14.34 17.85 2.52
C LEU A 319 14.24 19.16 1.72
N ASN A 320 13.99 19.10 0.39
CA ASN A 320 13.97 20.26 -0.50
C ASN A 320 12.56 20.77 -0.81
N ASN A 321 11.51 20.06 -0.37
CA ASN A 321 10.11 20.45 -0.50
C ASN A 321 9.58 21.02 0.84
#